data_2684bda0daf0173c079d990cefd32734
#
_entry.id   2684bda0daf0173c079d990cefd32734
#
_cell.length_a   1.000
_cell.length_b   1.000
_cell.length_c   1.000
_cell.angle_alpha   90.00
_cell.angle_beta   90.00
_cell.angle_gamma   90.00
#
_symmetry.space_group_name_H-M   'P 1'
#
loop_
_entity.id
_entity.type
_entity.pdbx_description
1 polymer ?
#
loop_
_entity_poly.entity_id
_entity_poly.type
_entity_poly.pdbx_seq_one_letter_code
_entity_poly.pdbx_strand_id
1 'polypeptide(L)'
;LPLLIEGGRNRAVVSGARGNLDAARGIEVLEVPEGEVDRTMGDIHPEGNPHYMLDPRNGLQVGATLAGRLAELAPDDAEVFADNLEKFREDLRRRIAIWEHRAAAFRVKRVVAYHRQWEYLASWLGLEIIGYVENRPGIPPSPRHLSALIEQMGRIDVGVILCANFVDPATAKRVANRADAHILTLPITPGGEEGVETYADLFEAII
;
A
#
# COMPACT_ATOMS: atom_id res chain seq x y z
N LEU A 1 -14.00 -6.09 -8.26
CA LEU A 1 -13.40 -6.22 -9.60
C LEU A 1 -14.03 -7.34 -10.44
N PRO A 2 -14.34 -8.58 -9.92
CA PRO A 2 -14.93 -9.66 -10.72
C PRO A 2 -16.19 -9.24 -11.50
N LEU A 3 -17.13 -8.56 -10.85
CA LEU A 3 -18.37 -8.08 -11.47
C LEU A 3 -18.14 -7.13 -12.67
N LEU A 4 -17.09 -6.30 -12.62
CA LEU A 4 -16.75 -5.40 -13.74
C LEU A 4 -16.18 -6.19 -14.92
N ILE A 5 -15.33 -7.19 -14.64
CA ILE A 5 -14.74 -8.07 -15.65
C ILE A 5 -15.82 -8.89 -16.35
N GLU A 6 -16.75 -9.47 -15.59
CA GLU A 6 -17.89 -10.25 -16.11
C GLU A 6 -18.85 -9.36 -16.90
N GLY A 7 -19.15 -8.15 -16.37
CA GLY A 7 -20.01 -7.16 -17.03
C GLY A 7 -19.43 -6.64 -18.36
N GLY A 8 -18.12 -6.62 -18.49
CA GLY A 8 -17.41 -6.21 -19.72
C GLY A 8 -17.53 -7.19 -20.88
N ARG A 9 -18.06 -8.42 -20.65
CA ARG A 9 -18.28 -9.48 -21.63
C ARG A 9 -17.08 -9.81 -22.55
N ASN A 10 -15.87 -9.45 -22.10
CA ASN A 10 -14.64 -9.77 -22.82
C ASN A 10 -14.03 -11.05 -22.27
N ARG A 11 -14.18 -12.16 -23.01
CA ARG A 11 -13.66 -13.47 -22.61
C ARG A 11 -12.14 -13.53 -22.51
N ALA A 12 -11.42 -12.61 -23.14
CA ALA A 12 -9.95 -12.59 -23.10
C ALA A 12 -9.39 -12.12 -21.76
N VAL A 13 -10.21 -11.43 -20.93
CA VAL A 13 -9.76 -10.85 -19.66
C VAL A 13 -10.45 -11.45 -18.41
N VAL A 14 -11.30 -12.47 -18.60
CA VAL A 14 -11.89 -13.19 -17.44
C VAL A 14 -10.80 -13.93 -16.68
N SER A 15 -11.06 -14.24 -15.43
CA SER A 15 -10.11 -14.98 -14.56
C SER A 15 -9.59 -16.25 -15.25
N GLY A 16 -8.27 -16.43 -15.27
CA GLY A 16 -7.58 -17.53 -15.93
C GLY A 16 -7.38 -17.38 -17.45
N ALA A 17 -7.96 -16.36 -18.09
CA ALA A 17 -7.72 -16.08 -19.51
C ALA A 17 -6.35 -15.44 -19.73
N ARG A 18 -5.81 -15.54 -20.96
CA ARG A 18 -4.48 -15.01 -21.31
C ARG A 18 -4.32 -13.50 -21.08
N GLY A 19 -5.38 -12.72 -21.26
CA GLY A 19 -5.40 -11.27 -21.03
C GLY A 19 -5.64 -10.88 -19.57
N ASN A 20 -5.84 -11.86 -18.66
CA ASN A 20 -5.95 -11.61 -17.23
C ASN A 20 -4.62 -11.89 -16.55
N LEU A 21 -4.09 -10.93 -15.84
CA LEU A 21 -2.85 -11.05 -15.09
C LEU A 21 -3.10 -10.69 -13.62
N ASP A 22 -2.78 -11.62 -12.73
CA ASP A 22 -2.60 -11.31 -11.33
C ASP A 22 -1.20 -10.70 -11.13
N ALA A 23 -1.17 -9.39 -10.91
CA ALA A 23 0.06 -8.64 -10.74
C ALA A 23 0.75 -8.90 -9.38
N ALA A 24 0.01 -9.43 -8.40
CA ALA A 24 0.55 -9.81 -7.08
C ALA A 24 1.31 -11.14 -7.10
N ARG A 25 1.31 -11.84 -8.23
CA ARG A 25 1.98 -13.14 -8.34
C ARG A 25 3.47 -13.05 -8.00
N GLY A 26 3.87 -13.83 -6.99
CA GLY A 26 5.24 -13.88 -6.47
C GLY A 26 5.57 -12.78 -5.45
N ILE A 27 4.61 -11.99 -5.04
CA ILE A 27 4.72 -11.07 -3.91
C ILE A 27 4.33 -11.81 -2.63
N GLU A 28 5.09 -11.59 -1.56
CA GLU A 28 4.70 -12.02 -0.22
C GLU A 28 3.53 -11.18 0.26
N VAL A 29 2.34 -11.81 0.35
CA VAL A 29 1.13 -11.11 0.76
C VAL A 29 1.08 -11.01 2.27
N LEU A 30 1.00 -9.78 2.79
CA LEU A 30 0.89 -9.50 4.21
C LEU A 30 -0.57 -9.61 4.69
N GLU A 31 -0.76 -9.84 5.99
CA GLU A 31 -2.07 -9.85 6.66
C GLU A 31 -3.09 -10.81 6.02
N VAL A 32 -2.65 -11.98 5.55
CA VAL A 32 -3.57 -13.04 5.14
C VAL A 32 -4.33 -13.53 6.36
N PRO A 33 -5.69 -13.46 6.38
CA PRO A 33 -6.47 -13.85 7.55
C PRO A 33 -6.32 -15.35 7.87
N GLU A 34 -6.18 -15.67 9.16
CA GLU A 34 -6.24 -17.04 9.65
C GLU A 34 -7.71 -17.44 9.84
N GLY A 35 -8.37 -17.97 8.82
CA GLY A 35 -9.75 -18.46 8.89
C GLY A 35 -10.73 -17.73 7.96
N GLU A 36 -12.03 -18.02 8.14
CA GLU A 36 -13.08 -17.43 7.32
C GLU A 36 -13.28 -15.95 7.65
N VAL A 37 -13.25 -15.11 6.62
CA VAL A 37 -13.55 -13.68 6.72
C VAL A 37 -15.04 -13.48 6.63
N ASP A 38 -15.63 -12.83 7.62
CA ASP A 38 -17.05 -12.45 7.63
C ASP A 38 -17.24 -10.92 7.67
N ARG A 39 -18.49 -10.47 7.43
CA ARG A 39 -18.84 -9.05 7.38
C ARG A 39 -18.64 -8.30 8.70
N THR A 40 -18.51 -8.98 9.83
CA THR A 40 -18.28 -8.34 11.13
C THR A 40 -16.85 -7.87 11.30
N MET A 41 -15.96 -8.36 10.46
CA MET A 41 -14.53 -7.98 10.45
C MET A 41 -14.26 -6.68 9.68
N GLY A 42 -15.27 -6.14 8.97
CA GLY A 42 -15.14 -4.97 8.10
C GLY A 42 -14.65 -5.35 6.70
N ASP A 43 -14.02 -4.39 6.01
CA ASP A 43 -13.48 -4.56 4.64
C ASP A 43 -12.13 -5.31 4.64
N ILE A 44 -12.07 -6.44 5.34
CA ILE A 44 -10.89 -7.32 5.31
C ILE A 44 -10.88 -8.09 3.98
N HIS A 45 -9.74 -8.07 3.30
CA HIS A 45 -9.53 -8.81 2.07
C HIS A 45 -9.17 -10.27 2.38
N PRO A 46 -9.96 -11.26 1.92
CA PRO A 46 -9.67 -12.68 2.20
C PRO A 46 -8.32 -13.15 1.68
N GLU A 47 -7.82 -12.50 0.62
CA GLU A 47 -6.55 -12.82 -0.03
C GLU A 47 -5.36 -12.07 0.60
N GLY A 48 -5.58 -11.33 1.69
CA GLY A 48 -4.58 -10.51 2.38
C GLY A 48 -4.57 -9.05 1.95
N ASN A 49 -3.61 -8.28 2.45
CA ASN A 49 -3.53 -6.83 2.25
C ASN A 49 -3.19 -6.47 0.79
N PRO A 50 -4.06 -5.73 0.06
CA PRO A 50 -3.86 -5.44 -1.35
C PRO A 50 -2.91 -4.27 -1.63
N HIS A 51 -2.41 -3.58 -0.61
CA HIS A 51 -1.62 -2.35 -0.77
C HIS A 51 -0.11 -2.61 -1.01
N TYR A 52 0.21 -3.75 -1.61
CA TYR A 52 1.59 -4.23 -1.82
C TYR A 52 2.46 -3.27 -2.66
N MET A 53 1.85 -2.40 -3.46
CA MET A 53 2.59 -1.39 -4.24
C MET A 53 3.18 -0.27 -3.39
N LEU A 54 2.87 -0.18 -2.09
CA LEU A 54 3.51 0.74 -1.14
C LEU A 54 4.88 0.24 -0.62
N ASP A 55 5.35 -0.91 -1.07
CA ASP A 55 6.75 -1.30 -1.02
C ASP A 55 7.33 -1.21 -2.44
N PRO A 56 8.29 -0.32 -2.74
CA PRO A 56 8.81 -0.13 -4.10
C PRO A 56 9.54 -1.38 -4.64
N ARG A 57 9.98 -2.28 -3.76
CA ARG A 57 10.61 -3.55 -4.15
C ARG A 57 9.61 -4.46 -4.87
N ASN A 58 8.34 -4.40 -4.51
CA ASN A 58 7.27 -5.13 -5.19
C ASN A 58 7.04 -4.63 -6.62
N GLY A 59 7.35 -3.36 -6.92
CA GLY A 59 7.33 -2.83 -8.28
C GLY A 59 8.28 -3.57 -9.23
N LEU A 60 9.43 -4.06 -8.74
CA LEU A 60 10.36 -4.87 -9.53
C LEU A 60 9.73 -6.22 -9.91
N GLN A 61 8.99 -6.84 -8.99
CA GLN A 61 8.30 -8.12 -9.22
C GLN A 61 7.11 -7.94 -10.17
N VAL A 62 6.30 -6.91 -9.96
CA VAL A 62 5.16 -6.57 -10.84
C VAL A 62 5.64 -6.30 -12.26
N GLY A 63 6.72 -5.52 -12.42
CA GLY A 63 7.32 -5.26 -13.72
C GLY A 63 7.75 -6.53 -14.44
N ALA A 64 8.39 -7.47 -13.73
CA ALA A 64 8.79 -8.75 -14.29
C ALA A 64 7.60 -9.61 -14.71
N THR A 65 6.58 -9.70 -13.85
CA THR A 65 5.36 -10.46 -14.11
C THR A 65 4.62 -9.91 -15.33
N LEU A 66 4.55 -8.57 -15.45
CA LEU A 66 3.92 -7.88 -16.58
C LEU A 66 4.70 -8.11 -17.89
N ALA A 67 6.02 -7.89 -17.89
CA ALA A 67 6.84 -8.07 -19.09
C ALA A 67 6.80 -9.51 -19.60
N GLY A 68 6.83 -10.50 -18.70
CA GLY A 68 6.66 -11.90 -19.06
C GLY A 68 5.33 -12.19 -19.73
N ARG A 69 4.22 -11.63 -19.19
CA ARG A 69 2.90 -11.80 -19.81
C ARG A 69 2.79 -11.09 -21.15
N LEU A 70 3.37 -9.91 -21.31
CA LEU A 70 3.38 -9.19 -22.59
C LEU A 70 4.15 -9.97 -23.65
N ALA A 71 5.30 -10.57 -23.31
CA ALA A 71 6.06 -11.42 -24.22
C ALA A 71 5.27 -12.68 -24.64
N GLU A 72 4.45 -13.28 -23.75
CA GLU A 72 3.56 -14.38 -24.10
C GLU A 72 2.43 -13.96 -25.08
N LEU A 73 1.94 -12.72 -24.94
CA LEU A 73 0.86 -12.19 -25.77
C LEU A 73 1.33 -11.66 -27.12
N ALA A 74 2.52 -11.07 -27.17
CA ALA A 74 3.13 -10.49 -28.35
C ALA A 74 4.62 -10.94 -28.43
N PRO A 75 4.86 -12.21 -28.85
CA PRO A 75 6.22 -12.78 -28.87
C PRO A 75 7.17 -12.07 -29.83
N ASP A 76 6.69 -11.43 -30.87
CA ASP A 76 7.50 -10.65 -31.82
C ASP A 76 8.11 -9.39 -31.15
N ASP A 77 7.50 -8.89 -30.06
CA ASP A 77 7.97 -7.73 -29.31
C ASP A 77 8.69 -8.12 -28.00
N ALA A 78 9.00 -9.41 -27.79
CA ALA A 78 9.54 -9.91 -26.52
C ALA A 78 10.86 -9.23 -26.13
N GLU A 79 11.75 -8.93 -27.08
CA GLU A 79 13.01 -8.21 -26.83
C GLU A 79 12.75 -6.78 -26.34
N VAL A 80 11.76 -6.10 -26.92
CA VAL A 80 11.39 -4.73 -26.51
C VAL A 80 10.89 -4.72 -25.07
N PHE A 81 10.06 -5.71 -24.68
CA PHE A 81 9.58 -5.84 -23.30
C PHE A 81 10.72 -6.17 -22.32
N ALA A 82 11.67 -7.02 -22.72
CA ALA A 82 12.83 -7.35 -21.92
C ALA A 82 13.73 -6.13 -21.70
N ASP A 83 14.06 -5.39 -22.75
CA ASP A 83 14.87 -4.17 -22.67
C ASP A 83 14.21 -3.09 -21.80
N ASN A 84 12.90 -2.89 -21.94
CA ASN A 84 12.17 -1.94 -21.13
C ASN A 84 12.11 -2.35 -19.66
N LEU A 85 11.97 -3.66 -19.38
CA LEU A 85 12.04 -4.20 -18.03
C LEU A 85 13.39 -3.92 -17.38
N GLU A 86 14.50 -4.14 -18.08
CA GLU A 86 15.84 -3.89 -17.51
C GLU A 86 16.06 -2.40 -17.24
N LYS A 87 15.69 -1.50 -18.14
CA LYS A 87 15.74 -0.05 -17.90
C LYS A 87 14.90 0.37 -16.68
N PHE A 88 13.68 -0.16 -16.56
CA PHE A 88 12.82 0.07 -15.42
C PHE A 88 13.45 -0.42 -14.11
N ARG A 89 14.01 -1.65 -14.13
CA ARG A 89 14.65 -2.24 -12.96
C ARG A 89 15.88 -1.45 -12.49
N GLU A 90 16.72 -1.02 -13.42
CA GLU A 90 17.88 -0.21 -13.10
C GLU A 90 17.50 1.12 -12.48
N ASP A 91 16.52 1.83 -13.07
CA ASP A 91 16.05 3.10 -12.53
C ASP A 91 15.40 2.92 -11.16
N LEU A 92 14.50 1.94 -11.02
CA LEU A 92 13.79 1.71 -9.74
C LEU A 92 14.76 1.29 -8.62
N ARG A 93 15.73 0.39 -8.89
CA ARG A 93 16.74 -0.01 -7.88
C ARG A 93 17.59 1.17 -7.42
N ARG A 94 18.00 2.04 -8.36
CA ARG A 94 18.72 3.26 -8.02
C ARG A 94 17.90 4.18 -7.13
N ARG A 95 16.62 4.38 -7.44
CA ARG A 95 15.69 5.20 -6.63
C ARG A 95 15.46 4.60 -5.25
N ILE A 96 15.22 3.29 -5.17
CA ILE A 96 15.06 2.58 -3.89
C ILE A 96 16.28 2.84 -2.98
N ALA A 97 17.49 2.72 -3.49
CA ALA A 97 18.69 2.98 -2.71
C ALA A 97 18.78 4.43 -2.19
N ILE A 98 18.34 5.41 -3.01
CA ILE A 98 18.24 6.82 -2.58
C ILE A 98 17.19 7.00 -1.49
N TRP A 99 16.00 6.43 -1.68
CA TRP A 99 14.91 6.52 -0.71
C TRP A 99 15.26 5.84 0.61
N GLU A 100 15.87 4.66 0.58
CA GLU A 100 16.36 3.96 1.77
C GLU A 100 17.44 4.78 2.52
N HIS A 101 18.33 5.42 1.77
CA HIS A 101 19.34 6.33 2.37
C HIS A 101 18.68 7.54 3.05
N ARG A 102 17.67 8.16 2.41
CA ARG A 102 16.91 9.27 3.00
C ARG A 102 16.12 8.80 4.22
N ALA A 103 15.43 7.68 4.12
CA ALA A 103 14.64 7.10 5.20
C ALA A 103 15.49 6.65 6.41
N ALA A 104 16.76 6.30 6.21
CA ALA A 104 17.68 5.96 7.30
C ALA A 104 17.86 7.11 8.30
N ALA A 105 17.61 8.36 7.90
CA ALA A 105 17.62 9.52 8.77
C ALA A 105 16.34 9.66 9.64
N PHE A 106 15.30 8.89 9.37
CA PHE A 106 14.05 8.96 10.12
C PHE A 106 14.26 8.47 11.57
N ARG A 107 13.93 9.34 12.53
CA ARG A 107 14.00 9.01 13.95
C ARG A 107 12.76 8.27 14.44
N VAL A 108 11.65 8.45 13.74
CA VAL A 108 10.38 7.77 14.05
C VAL A 108 10.52 6.29 13.71
N LYS A 109 10.24 5.44 14.68
CA LYS A 109 10.23 3.98 14.49
C LYS A 109 8.85 3.38 14.75
N ARG A 110 7.98 4.10 15.47
CA ARG A 110 6.63 3.67 15.79
C ARG A 110 5.63 4.70 15.31
N VAL A 111 4.55 4.21 14.70
CA VAL A 111 3.48 5.03 14.16
C VAL A 111 2.13 4.44 14.49
N VAL A 112 1.09 5.27 14.46
CA VAL A 112 -0.30 4.84 14.32
C VAL A 112 -0.68 5.00 12.86
N ALA A 113 -1.47 4.10 12.31
CA ALA A 113 -2.06 4.25 10.99
C ALA A 113 -3.55 4.58 11.11
N TYR A 114 -4.10 5.35 10.17
CA TYR A 114 -5.55 5.56 10.14
C TYR A 114 -6.26 4.26 9.76
N HIS A 115 -5.86 3.65 8.66
CA HIS A 115 -6.41 2.45 8.06
C HIS A 115 -5.29 1.42 7.79
N ARG A 116 -5.65 0.15 7.58
CA ARG A 116 -4.72 -0.96 7.25
C ARG A 116 -4.27 -0.91 5.79
N GLN A 117 -3.39 0.00 5.47
CA GLN A 117 -2.84 0.17 4.11
C GLN A 117 -1.35 0.46 4.08
N TRP A 118 -0.72 0.67 5.25
CA TRP A 118 0.67 1.11 5.36
C TRP A 118 1.64 -0.02 5.71
N GLU A 119 1.17 -1.25 5.81
CA GLU A 119 1.93 -2.42 6.28
C GLU A 119 3.16 -2.70 5.41
N TYR A 120 3.01 -2.61 4.09
CA TYR A 120 4.13 -2.79 3.17
C TYR A 120 5.15 -1.64 3.26
N LEU A 121 4.69 -0.40 3.34
CA LEU A 121 5.56 0.75 3.58
C LEU A 121 6.29 0.62 4.92
N ALA A 122 5.57 0.24 5.97
CA ALA A 122 6.13 0.06 7.30
C ALA A 122 7.17 -1.07 7.32
N SER A 123 6.86 -2.21 6.69
CA SER A 123 7.79 -3.33 6.54
C SER A 123 9.08 -2.92 5.81
N TRP A 124 8.95 -2.18 4.70
CA TRP A 124 10.11 -1.70 3.93
C TRP A 124 10.97 -0.71 4.73
N LEU A 125 10.35 0.24 5.43
CA LEU A 125 11.05 1.29 6.18
C LEU A 125 11.45 0.87 7.59
N GLY A 126 11.11 -0.33 8.05
CA GLY A 126 11.35 -0.80 9.41
C GLY A 126 10.57 -0.01 10.46
N LEU A 127 9.35 0.42 10.14
CA LEU A 127 8.44 1.07 11.07
C LEU A 127 7.55 0.03 11.76
N GLU A 128 7.20 0.28 13.01
CA GLU A 128 6.23 -0.51 13.78
C GLU A 128 4.89 0.23 13.82
N ILE A 129 3.83 -0.34 13.23
CA ILE A 129 2.47 0.17 13.38
C ILE A 129 1.90 -0.39 14.69
N ILE A 130 1.75 0.49 15.68
CA ILE A 130 1.32 0.09 17.04
C ILE A 130 -0.21 0.03 17.19
N GLY A 131 -0.95 0.52 16.23
CA GLY A 131 -2.40 0.54 16.26
C GLY A 131 -3.00 1.32 15.10
N TYR A 132 -4.32 1.28 15.03
CA TYR A 132 -5.10 1.91 13.96
C TYR A 132 -6.19 2.80 14.52
N VAL A 133 -6.40 3.97 13.90
CA VAL A 133 -7.54 4.84 14.24
C VAL A 133 -8.83 4.09 13.91
N GLU A 134 -8.90 3.50 12.73
CA GLU A 134 -9.98 2.63 12.27
C GLU A 134 -9.56 1.16 12.52
N ASN A 135 -9.97 0.61 13.66
CA ASN A 135 -9.57 -0.74 14.07
C ASN A 135 -10.22 -1.87 13.26
N ARG A 136 -11.32 -1.57 12.56
CA ARG A 136 -11.96 -2.46 11.59
C ARG A 136 -12.16 -1.70 10.30
N PRO A 137 -11.57 -2.13 9.18
CA PRO A 137 -11.66 -1.44 7.91
C PRO A 137 -13.10 -1.15 7.49
N GLY A 138 -13.40 0.12 7.13
CA GLY A 138 -14.75 0.55 6.72
C GLY A 138 -15.76 0.73 7.86
N ILE A 139 -15.38 0.50 9.13
CA ILE A 139 -16.26 0.67 10.28
C ILE A 139 -15.78 1.84 11.14
N PRO A 140 -16.61 2.87 11.38
CA PRO A 140 -16.24 3.99 12.21
C PRO A 140 -15.78 3.56 13.62
N PRO A 141 -14.66 4.12 14.13
CA PRO A 141 -14.12 3.73 15.42
C PRO A 141 -15.00 4.15 16.59
N SER A 142 -15.12 3.28 17.59
CA SER A 142 -15.83 3.61 18.80
C SER A 142 -15.05 4.59 19.71
N PRO A 143 -15.74 5.42 20.52
CA PRO A 143 -15.08 6.31 21.49
C PRO A 143 -14.15 5.57 22.47
N ARG A 144 -14.55 4.36 22.87
CA ARG A 144 -13.73 3.51 23.77
C ARG A 144 -12.43 3.11 23.10
N HIS A 145 -12.48 2.71 21.81
CA HIS A 145 -11.29 2.35 21.05
C HIS A 145 -10.34 3.54 20.92
N LEU A 146 -10.86 4.73 20.52
CA LEU A 146 -10.02 5.91 20.38
C LEU A 146 -9.38 6.33 21.70
N SER A 147 -10.09 6.23 22.83
CA SER A 147 -9.50 6.54 24.15
C SER A 147 -8.38 5.57 24.52
N ALA A 148 -8.55 4.27 24.26
CA ALA A 148 -7.50 3.27 24.50
C ALA A 148 -6.26 3.48 23.58
N LEU A 149 -6.49 3.83 22.32
CA LEU A 149 -5.42 4.14 21.39
C LEU A 149 -4.60 5.36 21.82
N ILE A 150 -5.27 6.44 22.23
CA ILE A 150 -4.62 7.66 22.72
C ILE A 150 -3.77 7.36 23.97
N GLU A 151 -4.31 6.58 24.92
CA GLU A 151 -3.58 6.16 26.10
C GLU A 151 -2.34 5.31 25.74
N GLN A 152 -2.47 4.40 24.78
CA GLN A 152 -1.37 3.60 24.28
C GLN A 152 -0.28 4.48 23.64
N MET A 153 -0.66 5.43 22.77
CA MET A 153 0.26 6.38 22.15
C MET A 153 1.07 7.14 23.20
N GLY A 154 0.41 7.67 24.24
CA GLY A 154 1.08 8.39 25.31
C GLY A 154 2.03 7.53 26.15
N ARG A 155 1.69 6.25 26.38
CA ARG A 155 2.55 5.34 27.16
C ARG A 155 3.87 4.98 26.47
N ILE A 156 3.88 4.92 25.15
CA ILE A 156 5.04 4.48 24.36
C ILE A 156 5.61 5.60 23.48
N ASP A 157 5.19 6.83 23.70
CA ASP A 157 5.66 8.06 23.05
C ASP A 157 5.57 7.98 21.51
N VAL A 158 4.37 7.74 21.00
CA VAL A 158 4.09 7.70 19.56
C VAL A 158 3.39 8.98 19.11
N GLY A 159 4.16 9.83 18.45
CA GLY A 159 3.75 11.15 18.02
C GLY A 159 3.39 11.28 16.53
N VAL A 160 3.17 10.16 15.79
CA VAL A 160 2.88 10.21 14.35
C VAL A 160 1.70 9.31 14.00
N ILE A 161 0.79 9.88 13.21
CA ILE A 161 -0.36 9.17 12.62
C ILE A 161 -0.24 9.23 11.10
N LEU A 162 -0.15 8.09 10.42
CA LEU A 162 -0.20 7.99 8.96
C LEU A 162 -1.64 8.00 8.47
N CYS A 163 -1.95 8.90 7.55
CA CYS A 163 -3.29 9.07 6.99
C CYS A 163 -3.19 9.20 5.47
N ALA A 164 -4.07 8.52 4.72
CA ALA A 164 -4.14 8.72 3.28
C ALA A 164 -4.83 10.05 2.95
N ASN A 165 -4.39 10.70 1.88
CA ASN A 165 -4.84 12.03 1.48
C ASN A 165 -6.32 12.12 1.06
N PHE A 166 -6.97 11.01 0.74
CA PHE A 166 -8.39 10.93 0.39
C PHE A 166 -9.31 10.67 1.60
N VAL A 167 -8.76 10.40 2.78
CA VAL A 167 -9.54 10.13 4.00
C VAL A 167 -9.91 11.44 4.68
N ASP A 168 -11.16 11.56 5.18
CA ASP A 168 -11.55 12.68 6.03
C ASP A 168 -10.68 12.70 7.32
N PRO A 169 -9.86 13.75 7.50
CA PRO A 169 -8.93 13.81 8.62
C PRO A 169 -9.60 14.12 9.96
N ALA A 170 -10.90 14.35 10.03
CA ALA A 170 -11.57 14.85 11.25
C ALA A 170 -11.35 13.92 12.47
N THR A 171 -11.43 12.59 12.27
CA THR A 171 -11.18 11.64 13.35
C THR A 171 -9.71 11.54 13.71
N ALA A 172 -8.81 11.53 12.70
CA ALA A 172 -7.36 11.56 12.94
C ALA A 172 -6.95 12.82 13.73
N LYS A 173 -7.50 13.99 13.37
CA LYS A 173 -7.25 15.26 14.07
C LYS A 173 -7.67 15.22 15.55
N ARG A 174 -8.82 14.60 15.86
CA ARG A 174 -9.24 14.42 17.27
C ARG A 174 -8.28 13.54 18.06
N VAL A 175 -7.78 12.46 17.46
CA VAL A 175 -6.78 11.57 18.08
C VAL A 175 -5.46 12.31 18.26
N ALA A 176 -4.96 12.95 17.20
CA ALA A 176 -3.69 13.68 17.18
C ALA A 176 -3.66 14.79 18.26
N ASN A 177 -4.71 15.63 18.33
CA ASN A 177 -4.81 16.70 19.32
C ASN A 177 -4.81 16.18 20.77
N ARG A 178 -5.35 14.99 21.03
CA ARG A 178 -5.41 14.41 22.38
C ARG A 178 -4.14 13.62 22.74
N ALA A 179 -3.43 13.12 21.74
CA ALA A 179 -2.19 12.36 21.90
C ALA A 179 -0.93 13.22 21.75
N ASP A 180 -1.07 14.52 21.48
CA ASP A 180 0.02 15.44 21.13
C ASP A 180 0.85 14.90 19.95
N ALA A 181 0.16 14.45 18.88
CA ALA A 181 0.73 13.79 17.73
C ALA A 181 0.56 14.63 16.45
N HIS A 182 1.42 14.35 15.47
CA HIS A 182 1.34 14.92 14.11
C HIS A 182 0.66 13.94 13.16
N ILE A 183 -0.11 14.48 12.19
CA ILE A 183 -0.66 13.69 11.10
C ILE A 183 0.24 13.89 9.88
N LEU A 184 0.74 12.78 9.34
CA LEU A 184 1.33 12.74 8.02
C LEU A 184 0.27 12.28 7.03
N THR A 185 -0.17 13.21 6.19
CA THR A 185 -1.12 12.92 5.11
C THR A 185 -0.33 12.63 3.85
N LEU A 186 -0.46 11.42 3.32
CA LEU A 186 0.38 10.91 2.24
C LEU A 186 -0.49 10.34 1.11
N PRO A 187 -0.05 10.48 -0.16
CA PRO A 187 -0.67 9.78 -1.27
C PRO A 187 -0.38 8.26 -1.17
N ILE A 188 -1.29 7.44 -1.71
CA ILE A 188 -1.11 5.97 -1.75
C ILE A 188 -1.07 5.41 -3.17
N THR A 189 -1.27 6.25 -4.16
CA THR A 189 -1.29 5.86 -5.58
C THR A 189 -0.87 7.02 -6.47
N PRO A 190 -0.23 6.74 -7.61
CA PRO A 190 -0.07 7.74 -8.66
C PRO A 190 -1.42 8.34 -9.08
N GLY A 191 -1.46 9.64 -9.35
CA GLY A 191 -2.69 10.38 -9.64
C GLY A 191 -3.54 10.73 -8.42
N GLY A 192 -3.13 10.33 -7.22
CA GLY A 192 -3.85 10.64 -5.97
C GLY A 192 -3.64 12.06 -5.46
N GLU A 193 -2.65 12.77 -5.99
CA GLU A 193 -2.29 14.14 -5.61
C GLU A 193 -1.63 14.84 -6.80
N GLU A 194 -1.78 16.19 -6.88
CA GLU A 194 -1.11 17.00 -7.91
C GLU A 194 0.42 16.85 -7.78
N GLY A 195 1.10 16.58 -8.90
CA GLY A 195 2.55 16.34 -8.94
C GLY A 195 2.97 14.89 -8.62
N VAL A 196 2.03 14.00 -8.28
CA VAL A 196 2.27 12.57 -8.06
C VAL A 196 1.69 11.78 -9.24
N GLU A 197 2.34 11.82 -10.40
CA GLU A 197 1.81 11.23 -11.64
C GLU A 197 2.36 9.83 -11.92
N THR A 198 3.58 9.56 -11.44
CA THR A 198 4.26 8.29 -11.67
C THR A 198 4.48 7.49 -10.37
N TYR A 199 4.85 6.23 -10.52
CA TYR A 199 5.21 5.40 -9.38
C TYR A 199 6.43 5.94 -8.62
N ALA A 200 7.36 6.58 -9.33
CA ALA A 200 8.51 7.24 -8.71
C ALA A 200 8.09 8.49 -7.91
N ASP A 201 7.20 9.31 -8.46
CA ASP A 201 6.70 10.52 -7.78
C ASP A 201 5.97 10.16 -6.48
N LEU A 202 5.27 9.01 -6.44
CA LEU A 202 4.63 8.52 -5.22
C LEU A 202 5.64 8.38 -4.07
N PHE A 203 6.79 7.77 -4.33
CA PHE A 203 7.80 7.59 -3.28
C PHE A 203 8.60 8.86 -3.01
N GLU A 204 8.78 9.75 -3.99
CA GLU A 204 9.35 11.07 -3.74
C GLU A 204 8.47 11.92 -2.79
N ALA A 205 7.14 11.75 -2.88
CA ALA A 205 6.20 12.43 -1.98
C ALA A 205 6.11 11.78 -0.59
N ILE A 206 6.36 10.47 -0.48
CA ILE A 206 6.30 9.74 0.80
C ILE A 206 7.59 9.90 1.61
N ILE A 207 8.77 9.94 0.95
CA ILE A 207 10.11 9.95 1.56
C ILE A 207 10.74 11.34 1.55
#